data_71b67d0f7982b83d86a32d42f9343820
#
_entry.id   71b67d0f7982b83d86a32d42f9343820
#
_cell.length_a   1.000
_cell.length_b   1.000
_cell.length_c   1.000
_cell.angle_alpha   90.00
_cell.angle_beta   90.00
_cell.angle_gamma   90.00
#
_symmetry.space_group_name_H-M   'P 1'
#
loop_
_entity.id
_entity.type
_entity.pdbx_description
1 polymer ?
#
loop_
_entity_poly.entity_id
_entity_poly.type
_entity_poly.pdbx_seq_one_letter_code
_entity_poly.pdbx_strand_id
1 'polypeptide(L)'
;LSLHDALPIWSAEQILDLCLFKSSKREGLISLKEYKEAMKERQKSIYYISGNNETMLRNSPLLESFKAEGIEVLIMDEEIDSIVMPMVQNYDKTPIKAVNHTDIDAEIKPEKCQADEGKFAALLAKMKEILKDEVKDVKLSSRLSQSAAVIVYDKNDPDYATQMMLKQMGHSAGKILPILEINPKHELFEKLSQNEAMIYDAAELLLDMAKLNEGVAIDDPSALDRKSTRLNSSHGRRS
;
A
#
# COMPACT_ATOMS: atom_id res chain seq x y z
N LEU A 1 -11.08 -27.89 -12.77
CA LEU A 1 -9.68 -27.96 -13.22
C LEU A 1 -9.01 -26.66 -12.86
N SER A 2 -8.13 -26.71 -11.84
CA SER A 2 -7.35 -25.55 -11.39
C SER A 2 -6.32 -25.21 -12.50
N LEU A 3 -6.16 -23.92 -12.83
CA LEU A 3 -5.06 -23.46 -13.69
C LEU A 3 -3.67 -23.89 -13.18
N HIS A 4 -3.60 -24.28 -11.90
CA HIS A 4 -2.40 -24.80 -11.24
C HIS A 4 -1.96 -26.18 -11.81
N ASP A 5 -2.90 -26.95 -12.35
CA ASP A 5 -2.62 -28.28 -12.90
C ASP A 5 -2.25 -28.25 -14.41
N ALA A 6 -2.36 -27.09 -15.05
CA ALA A 6 -2.24 -27.00 -16.51
C ALA A 6 -0.87 -26.50 -17.02
N LEU A 7 -0.05 -25.86 -16.16
CA LEU A 7 1.30 -25.41 -16.54
C LEU A 7 2.32 -25.95 -15.54
N PRO A 8 3.33 -26.70 -16.00
CA PRO A 8 4.46 -27.08 -15.16
C PRO A 8 5.13 -25.82 -14.60
N ILE A 9 5.53 -25.85 -13.33
CA ILE A 9 6.19 -24.72 -12.63
C ILE A 9 7.37 -24.15 -13.41
N TRP A 10 8.11 -25.02 -14.11
CA TRP A 10 9.22 -24.62 -14.99
C TRP A 10 8.80 -23.80 -16.22
N SER A 11 7.56 -23.91 -16.68
CA SER A 11 7.05 -23.10 -17.79
C SER A 11 6.76 -21.65 -17.36
N ALA A 12 6.39 -21.41 -16.09
CA ALA A 12 6.14 -20.08 -15.57
C ALA A 12 7.44 -19.26 -15.45
N GLU A 13 8.53 -19.86 -14.98
CA GLU A 13 9.84 -19.19 -14.93
C GLU A 13 10.37 -18.83 -16.33
N GLN A 14 10.21 -19.70 -17.30
CA GLN A 14 10.60 -19.42 -18.70
C GLN A 14 9.80 -18.26 -19.31
N ILE A 15 8.54 -18.13 -18.98
CA ILE A 15 7.72 -16.98 -19.41
C ILE A 15 8.22 -15.70 -18.73
N LEU A 16 8.48 -15.76 -17.42
CA LEU A 16 8.98 -14.61 -16.65
C LEU A 16 10.34 -14.12 -17.14
N ASP A 17 11.20 -15.01 -17.65
CA ASP A 17 12.49 -14.66 -18.27
C ASP A 17 12.36 -13.80 -19.53
N LEU A 18 11.20 -13.88 -20.20
CA LEU A 18 10.89 -13.09 -21.41
C LEU A 18 10.13 -11.80 -21.08
N CYS A 19 9.62 -11.67 -19.87
CA CYS A 19 8.87 -10.48 -19.45
C CYS A 19 9.81 -9.32 -19.13
N LEU A 20 9.36 -8.12 -19.51
CA LEU A 20 10.05 -6.87 -19.21
C LEU A 20 9.10 -5.97 -18.42
N PHE A 21 9.63 -5.32 -17.39
CA PHE A 21 8.89 -4.52 -16.44
C PHE A 21 9.45 -3.11 -16.33
N LYS A 22 8.59 -2.14 -16.06
CA LYS A 22 9.03 -0.79 -15.69
C LYS A 22 9.64 -0.80 -14.28
N SER A 23 10.54 0.13 -14.03
CA SER A 23 11.26 0.25 -12.75
C SER A 23 10.98 1.59 -12.08
N SER A 24 10.96 1.61 -10.74
CA SER A 24 10.90 2.83 -9.93
C SER A 24 12.18 3.68 -10.01
N LYS A 25 13.29 3.11 -10.45
CA LYS A 25 14.62 3.76 -10.47
C LYS A 25 15.18 4.04 -11.85
N ARG A 26 14.87 3.21 -12.82
CA ARG A 26 15.46 3.24 -14.14
C ARG A 26 14.42 3.65 -15.17
N GLU A 27 14.88 4.37 -16.19
CA GLU A 27 14.09 4.59 -17.40
C GLU A 27 14.15 3.32 -18.26
N GLY A 28 13.06 3.06 -19.00
CA GLY A 28 12.92 1.87 -19.84
C GLY A 28 12.44 0.64 -19.07
N LEU A 29 12.52 -0.49 -19.75
CA LEU A 29 12.07 -1.78 -19.25
C LEU A 29 13.26 -2.62 -18.80
N ILE A 30 13.07 -3.40 -17.76
CA ILE A 30 14.07 -4.31 -17.20
C ILE A 30 13.50 -5.72 -17.05
N SER A 31 14.36 -6.72 -17.19
CA SER A 31 14.03 -8.11 -16.88
C SER A 31 14.12 -8.40 -15.38
N LEU A 32 13.50 -9.49 -14.93
CA LEU A 32 13.67 -9.96 -13.54
C LEU A 32 15.13 -10.35 -13.23
N LYS A 33 15.86 -10.80 -14.24
CA LYS A 33 17.28 -11.10 -14.10
C LYS A 33 18.10 -9.85 -13.80
N GLU A 34 17.92 -8.78 -14.57
CA GLU A 34 18.57 -7.48 -14.33
C GLU A 34 18.18 -6.86 -12.99
N TYR A 35 16.92 -7.06 -12.57
CA TYR A 35 16.49 -6.66 -11.22
C TYR A 35 17.28 -7.41 -10.15
N LYS A 36 17.39 -8.76 -10.25
CA LYS A 36 18.13 -9.59 -9.28
C LYS A 36 19.60 -9.22 -9.21
N GLU A 37 20.25 -8.97 -10.34
CA GLU A 37 21.64 -8.55 -10.39
C GLU A 37 21.89 -7.20 -9.68
N ALA A 38 20.86 -6.34 -9.64
CA ALA A 38 20.90 -5.04 -8.98
C ALA A 38 20.39 -5.06 -7.53
N MET A 39 19.92 -6.19 -7.02
CA MET A 39 19.45 -6.33 -5.64
C MET A 39 20.59 -6.01 -4.64
N LYS A 40 20.23 -5.37 -3.55
CA LYS A 40 21.15 -5.12 -2.43
C LYS A 40 21.41 -6.41 -1.65
N GLU A 41 22.59 -6.54 -1.03
CA GLU A 41 22.98 -7.72 -0.23
C GLU A 41 21.97 -8.09 0.86
N ARG A 42 21.29 -7.09 1.44
CA ARG A 42 20.28 -7.31 2.49
C ARG A 42 18.87 -7.51 1.96
N GLN A 43 18.65 -7.30 0.68
CA GLN A 43 17.35 -7.44 0.05
C GLN A 43 17.02 -8.92 -0.14
N LYS A 44 15.83 -9.34 0.35
CA LYS A 44 15.44 -10.75 0.35
C LYS A 44 14.40 -11.08 -0.74
N SER A 45 13.75 -10.07 -1.28
CA SER A 45 12.62 -10.27 -2.18
C SER A 45 12.69 -9.31 -3.38
N ILE A 46 12.09 -9.70 -4.48
CA ILE A 46 11.75 -8.82 -5.60
C ILE A 46 10.45 -8.12 -5.22
N TYR A 47 10.43 -6.80 -5.30
CA TYR A 47 9.26 -6.00 -4.93
C TYR A 47 8.56 -5.43 -6.14
N TYR A 48 7.23 -5.43 -6.12
CA TYR A 48 6.41 -4.79 -7.15
C TYR A 48 5.25 -4.01 -6.55
N ILE A 49 4.79 -3.02 -7.32
CA ILE A 49 3.54 -2.29 -7.09
C ILE A 49 2.70 -2.42 -8.36
N SER A 50 1.42 -2.76 -8.22
CA SER A 50 0.50 -2.93 -9.34
C SER A 50 -0.68 -1.96 -9.25
N GLY A 51 -1.22 -1.59 -10.40
CA GLY A 51 -2.37 -0.71 -10.53
C GLY A 51 -2.61 -0.34 -11.99
N ASN A 52 -3.47 0.64 -12.23
CA ASN A 52 -3.90 1.02 -13.58
C ASN A 52 -3.32 2.34 -14.10
N ASN A 53 -2.38 2.95 -13.37
CA ASN A 53 -1.79 4.24 -13.74
C ASN A 53 -0.35 4.38 -13.25
N GLU A 54 0.59 4.36 -14.19
CA GLU A 54 2.04 4.47 -13.89
C GLU A 54 2.39 5.68 -13.04
N THR A 55 1.83 6.85 -13.35
CA THR A 55 2.15 8.09 -12.61
C THR A 55 1.72 8.00 -11.15
N MET A 56 0.54 7.43 -10.89
CA MET A 56 0.06 7.19 -9.52
C MET A 56 0.96 6.21 -8.79
N LEU A 57 1.31 5.08 -9.43
CA LEU A 57 2.19 4.07 -8.85
C LEU A 57 3.57 4.64 -8.48
N ARG A 58 4.18 5.42 -9.37
CA ARG A 58 5.48 6.08 -9.11
C ARG A 58 5.45 7.07 -7.95
N ASN A 59 4.29 7.68 -7.71
CA ASN A 59 4.08 8.66 -6.63
C ASN A 59 3.42 8.04 -5.39
N SER A 60 3.18 6.74 -5.37
CA SER A 60 2.55 6.06 -4.24
C SER A 60 3.36 6.24 -2.94
N PRO A 61 2.69 6.56 -1.83
CA PRO A 61 3.30 6.60 -0.49
C PRO A 61 3.97 5.28 -0.09
N LEU A 62 3.50 4.16 -0.62
CA LEU A 62 4.10 2.83 -0.39
C LEU A 62 5.56 2.76 -0.81
N LEU A 63 6.00 3.60 -1.76
CA LEU A 63 7.38 3.61 -2.24
C LEU A 63 8.32 4.49 -1.42
N GLU A 64 7.86 5.23 -0.42
CA GLU A 64 8.70 6.16 0.34
C GLU A 64 9.88 5.47 1.03
N SER A 65 9.64 4.37 1.73
CA SER A 65 10.71 3.60 2.39
C SER A 65 11.67 2.96 1.39
N PHE A 66 11.16 2.45 0.28
CA PHE A 66 11.98 1.86 -0.79
C PHE A 66 12.91 2.90 -1.43
N LYS A 67 12.38 4.10 -1.70
CA LYS A 67 13.17 5.21 -2.22
C LYS A 67 14.25 5.64 -1.23
N ALA A 68 13.91 5.74 0.06
CA ALA A 68 14.87 6.11 1.12
C ALA A 68 15.98 5.07 1.27
N GLU A 69 15.64 3.79 1.27
CA GLU A 69 16.59 2.69 1.33
C GLU A 69 17.28 2.41 -0.01
N GLY A 70 16.88 3.11 -1.06
CA GLY A 70 17.39 2.90 -2.41
C GLY A 70 17.14 1.46 -2.91
N ILE A 71 16.01 0.87 -2.61
CA ILE A 71 15.54 -0.42 -3.13
C ILE A 71 14.71 -0.16 -4.38
N GLU A 72 14.95 -0.94 -5.42
CA GLU A 72 14.19 -0.88 -6.67
C GLU A 72 12.85 -1.59 -6.50
N VAL A 73 11.78 -1.04 -7.10
CA VAL A 73 10.45 -1.65 -7.12
C VAL A 73 9.99 -1.70 -8.58
N LEU A 74 9.45 -2.84 -9.01
CA LEU A 74 8.83 -2.98 -10.33
C LEU A 74 7.49 -2.25 -10.37
N ILE A 75 7.25 -1.50 -11.43
CA ILE A 75 6.00 -0.78 -11.67
C ILE A 75 5.20 -1.59 -12.70
N MET A 76 4.07 -2.09 -12.27
CA MET A 76 3.20 -2.96 -13.04
C MET A 76 1.86 -2.26 -13.25
N ASP A 77 1.69 -1.64 -14.41
CA ASP A 77 0.55 -0.77 -14.72
C ASP A 77 -0.40 -1.38 -15.77
N GLU A 78 -0.21 -2.65 -16.11
CA GLU A 78 -1.09 -3.39 -16.99
C GLU A 78 -2.15 -4.17 -16.17
N GLU A 79 -3.38 -4.23 -16.66
CA GLU A 79 -4.46 -4.96 -15.96
C GLU A 79 -4.12 -6.43 -15.69
N ILE A 80 -3.37 -7.06 -16.61
CA ILE A 80 -2.94 -8.45 -16.48
C ILE A 80 -2.02 -8.68 -15.30
N ASP A 81 -1.23 -7.68 -14.90
CA ASP A 81 -0.28 -7.80 -13.81
C ASP A 81 -1.00 -8.04 -12.48
N SER A 82 -2.12 -7.35 -12.25
CA SER A 82 -2.95 -7.54 -11.05
C SER A 82 -3.55 -8.94 -10.95
N ILE A 83 -3.63 -9.64 -12.07
CA ILE A 83 -4.15 -11.02 -12.15
C ILE A 83 -3.03 -12.03 -11.93
N VAL A 84 -1.94 -11.85 -12.63
CA VAL A 84 -0.86 -12.84 -12.72
C VAL A 84 0.07 -12.77 -11.53
N MET A 85 0.46 -11.56 -11.11
CA MET A 85 1.49 -11.40 -10.08
C MET A 85 1.14 -11.97 -8.70
N PRO A 86 -0.11 -11.91 -8.21
CA PRO A 86 -0.49 -12.60 -6.98
C PRO A 86 -0.30 -14.13 -7.02
N MET A 87 -0.28 -14.73 -8.23
CA MET A 87 -0.04 -16.16 -8.42
C MET A 87 1.44 -16.51 -8.51
N VAL A 88 2.29 -15.53 -8.79
CA VAL A 88 3.75 -15.70 -8.92
C VAL A 88 4.42 -15.46 -7.58
N GLN A 89 4.80 -16.55 -6.92
CA GLN A 89 5.38 -16.48 -5.58
C GLN A 89 6.90 -16.24 -5.60
N ASN A 90 7.59 -16.78 -6.59
CA ASN A 90 9.06 -16.75 -6.65
C ASN A 90 9.53 -16.64 -8.10
N TYR A 91 10.72 -16.06 -8.26
CA TYR A 91 11.53 -16.12 -9.48
C TYR A 91 12.96 -16.53 -9.11
N ASP A 92 13.45 -17.58 -9.71
CA ASP A 92 14.76 -18.18 -9.42
C ASP A 92 15.06 -18.20 -7.91
N LYS A 93 14.17 -18.86 -7.14
CA LYS A 93 14.21 -19.02 -5.67
C LYS A 93 14.10 -17.73 -4.86
N THR A 94 13.94 -16.57 -5.49
CA THR A 94 13.76 -15.29 -4.82
C THR A 94 12.28 -14.95 -4.73
N PRO A 95 11.72 -14.70 -3.53
CA PRO A 95 10.33 -14.34 -3.38
C PRO A 95 9.97 -13.07 -4.14
N ILE A 96 8.78 -13.04 -4.73
CA ILE A 96 8.20 -11.84 -5.34
C ILE A 96 7.08 -11.36 -4.42
N LYS A 97 7.08 -10.06 -4.07
CA LYS A 97 6.16 -9.50 -3.09
C LYS A 97 5.59 -8.16 -3.52
N ALA A 98 4.29 -8.00 -3.33
CA ALA A 98 3.63 -6.71 -3.49
C ALA A 98 3.96 -5.77 -2.32
N VAL A 99 4.24 -4.50 -2.62
CA VAL A 99 4.64 -3.51 -1.60
C VAL A 99 3.50 -3.09 -0.67
N ASN A 100 2.25 -3.36 -1.02
CA ASN A 100 1.06 -3.01 -0.24
C ASN A 100 0.69 -4.04 0.84
N HIS A 101 1.59 -4.98 1.17
CA HIS A 101 1.39 -5.94 2.27
C HIS A 101 2.20 -5.59 3.53
N THR A 102 1.68 -6.02 4.69
CA THR A 102 2.26 -5.70 6.01
C THR A 102 3.57 -6.43 6.32
N ASP A 103 3.82 -7.58 5.71
CA ASP A 103 5.03 -8.38 5.96
C ASP A 103 6.32 -7.77 5.39
N ILE A 104 6.18 -6.73 4.58
CA ILE A 104 7.28 -6.01 3.93
C ILE A 104 8.06 -5.12 4.91
N ASP A 105 7.38 -4.52 5.90
CA ASP A 105 8.00 -3.58 6.81
C ASP A 105 9.18 -4.18 7.57
N ALA A 106 9.05 -5.42 8.02
CA ALA A 106 10.10 -6.13 8.73
C ALA A 106 11.33 -6.43 7.84
N GLU A 107 11.17 -6.43 6.52
CA GLU A 107 12.27 -6.67 5.57
C GLU A 107 13.02 -5.39 5.23
N ILE A 108 12.33 -4.24 5.19
CA ILE A 108 12.90 -2.95 4.77
C ILE A 108 13.44 -2.17 5.96
N LYS A 109 12.68 -2.08 7.04
CA LYS A 109 13.06 -1.40 8.29
C LYS A 109 12.77 -2.29 9.47
N PRO A 110 13.76 -3.08 9.94
CA PRO A 110 13.57 -3.95 11.10
C PRO A 110 13.38 -3.19 12.43
N GLU A 111 13.76 -1.91 12.51
CA GLU A 111 13.55 -1.08 13.68
C GLU A 111 12.12 -0.54 13.69
N LYS A 112 11.25 -1.15 14.49
CA LYS A 112 9.90 -0.64 14.73
C LYS A 112 9.96 0.70 15.46
N CYS A 113 9.05 1.62 15.11
CA CYS A 113 8.80 2.86 15.85
C CYS A 113 8.15 2.58 17.22
N GLN A 114 8.81 1.80 18.10
CA GLN A 114 8.28 1.44 19.42
C GLN A 114 8.11 2.65 20.35
N ALA A 115 8.87 3.71 20.12
CA ALA A 115 8.86 4.90 20.98
C ALA A 115 7.54 5.71 20.92
N ASP A 116 6.79 5.62 19.84
CA ASP A 116 5.61 6.46 19.61
C ASP A 116 4.28 5.74 19.86
N GLU A 117 4.28 4.42 20.03
CA GLU A 117 3.03 3.64 20.22
C GLU A 117 2.25 4.12 21.46
N GLY A 118 2.92 4.40 22.58
CA GLY A 118 2.26 4.89 23.79
C GLY A 118 1.66 6.29 23.62
N LYS A 119 2.34 7.18 22.88
CA LYS A 119 1.90 8.56 22.66
C LYS A 119 0.61 8.61 21.83
N PHE A 120 0.48 7.73 20.84
CA PHE A 120 -0.64 7.73 19.91
C PHE A 120 -1.71 6.66 20.19
N ALA A 121 -1.57 5.85 21.25
CA ALA A 121 -2.46 4.73 21.55
C ALA A 121 -3.95 5.14 21.63
N ALA A 122 -4.25 6.26 22.31
CA ALA A 122 -5.61 6.77 22.43
C ALA A 122 -6.17 7.25 21.08
N LEU A 123 -5.34 7.93 20.27
CA LEU A 123 -5.71 8.39 18.92
C LEU A 123 -5.99 7.21 17.99
N LEU A 124 -5.11 6.21 17.97
CA LEU A 124 -5.28 5.00 17.15
C LEU A 124 -6.55 4.25 17.51
N ALA A 125 -6.82 4.05 18.80
CA ALA A 125 -8.04 3.38 19.27
C ALA A 125 -9.30 4.13 18.83
N LYS A 126 -9.30 5.47 18.92
CA LYS A 126 -10.44 6.31 18.50
C LYS A 126 -10.64 6.29 16.98
N MET A 127 -9.56 6.40 16.21
CA MET A 127 -9.63 6.28 14.74
C MET A 127 -10.15 4.90 14.31
N LYS A 128 -9.68 3.82 14.98
CA LYS A 128 -10.13 2.47 14.71
C LYS A 128 -11.62 2.29 15.00
N GLU A 129 -12.14 2.89 16.07
CA GLU A 129 -13.57 2.86 16.40
C GLU A 129 -14.41 3.60 15.33
N ILE A 130 -13.94 4.78 14.90
CA ILE A 130 -14.61 5.58 13.85
C ILE A 130 -14.65 4.80 12.53
N LEU A 131 -13.57 4.14 12.15
CA LEU A 131 -13.40 3.48 10.86
C LEU A 131 -13.70 1.97 10.87
N LYS A 132 -14.30 1.43 11.94
CA LYS A 132 -14.47 -0.02 12.20
C LYS A 132 -15.13 -0.81 11.07
N ASP A 133 -15.99 -0.17 10.28
CA ASP A 133 -16.71 -0.81 9.17
C ASP A 133 -15.95 -0.72 7.83
N GLU A 134 -14.84 0.03 7.82
CA GLU A 134 -14.06 0.31 6.62
C GLU A 134 -12.59 -0.16 6.70
N VAL A 135 -12.04 -0.31 7.90
CA VAL A 135 -10.68 -0.82 8.09
C VAL A 135 -10.65 -1.93 9.14
N LYS A 136 -9.74 -2.86 8.96
CA LYS A 136 -9.46 -3.95 9.91
C LYS A 136 -8.73 -3.45 11.15
N ASP A 137 -7.82 -2.51 10.95
CA ASP A 137 -6.99 -1.94 12.01
C ASP A 137 -6.47 -0.55 11.62
N VAL A 138 -6.00 0.22 12.63
CA VAL A 138 -5.25 1.47 12.44
C VAL A 138 -3.93 1.34 13.19
N LYS A 139 -2.79 1.53 12.49
CA LYS A 139 -1.45 1.31 13.03
C LYS A 139 -0.52 2.48 12.72
N LEU A 140 0.58 2.57 13.47
CA LEU A 140 1.69 3.44 13.10
C LEU A 140 2.49 2.83 11.96
N SER A 141 2.81 3.65 10.97
CA SER A 141 3.62 3.25 9.83
C SER A 141 5.12 3.38 10.13
N SER A 142 5.89 2.38 9.73
CA SER A 142 7.35 2.46 9.67
C SER A 142 7.86 2.87 8.28
N ARG A 143 6.99 2.79 7.26
CA ARG A 143 7.34 3.05 5.85
C ARG A 143 7.17 4.50 5.41
N LEU A 144 6.29 5.25 6.07
CA LEU A 144 5.98 6.63 5.69
C LEU A 144 7.00 7.61 6.26
N SER A 145 7.37 8.60 5.45
CA SER A 145 8.27 9.69 5.83
C SER A 145 7.70 11.08 5.55
N GLN A 146 6.91 11.24 4.49
CA GLN A 146 6.29 12.49 4.08
C GLN A 146 4.77 12.41 4.10
N SER A 147 4.20 11.35 3.57
CA SER A 147 2.75 11.16 3.49
C SER A 147 2.16 10.91 4.88
N ALA A 148 0.91 11.36 5.08
CA ALA A 148 0.22 11.24 6.36
C ALA A 148 -0.29 9.82 6.62
N ALA A 149 -0.82 9.15 5.60
CA ALA A 149 -1.41 7.82 5.75
C ALA A 149 -1.33 7.02 4.45
N VAL A 150 -1.46 5.70 4.58
CA VAL A 150 -1.56 4.73 3.49
C VAL A 150 -2.40 3.55 3.93
N ILE A 151 -3.04 2.86 2.98
CA ILE A 151 -3.69 1.57 3.25
C ILE A 151 -2.78 0.42 2.83
N VAL A 152 -2.80 -0.64 3.63
CA VAL A 152 -2.08 -1.89 3.38
C VAL A 152 -2.97 -3.08 3.70
N TYR A 153 -2.56 -4.26 3.27
CA TYR A 153 -3.29 -5.51 3.45
C TYR A 153 -2.45 -6.52 4.23
N ASP A 154 -3.08 -7.44 4.92
CA ASP A 154 -2.35 -8.56 5.51
C ASP A 154 -1.78 -9.46 4.39
N LYS A 155 -0.69 -10.16 4.69
CA LYS A 155 0.10 -10.94 3.73
C LYS A 155 -0.72 -11.84 2.79
N ASN A 156 -1.84 -12.40 3.26
CA ASN A 156 -2.65 -13.34 2.49
C ASN A 156 -3.98 -12.73 2.01
N ASP A 157 -4.23 -11.47 2.33
CA ASP A 157 -5.45 -10.79 1.92
C ASP A 157 -5.24 -10.19 0.51
N PRO A 158 -6.17 -10.39 -0.43
CA PRO A 158 -6.10 -9.73 -1.73
C PRO A 158 -6.26 -8.22 -1.55
N ASP A 159 -5.48 -7.47 -2.29
CA ASP A 159 -5.63 -6.01 -2.38
C ASP A 159 -6.92 -5.62 -3.11
N TYR A 160 -7.20 -4.32 -3.15
CA TYR A 160 -8.43 -3.80 -3.75
C TYR A 160 -8.58 -4.20 -5.23
N ALA A 161 -7.52 -4.11 -6.02
CA ALA A 161 -7.57 -4.44 -7.44
C ALA A 161 -7.90 -5.92 -7.64
N THR A 162 -7.25 -6.80 -6.90
CA THR A 162 -7.52 -8.24 -6.89
C THR A 162 -8.94 -8.56 -6.41
N GLN A 163 -9.44 -7.87 -5.36
CA GLN A 163 -10.82 -8.05 -4.89
C GLN A 163 -11.86 -7.66 -5.95
N MET A 164 -11.65 -6.52 -6.64
CA MET A 164 -12.56 -6.07 -7.71
C MET A 164 -12.59 -7.05 -8.87
N MET A 165 -11.44 -7.57 -9.24
CA MET A 165 -11.33 -8.57 -10.29
C MET A 165 -12.06 -9.88 -9.91
N LEU A 166 -11.82 -10.41 -8.71
CA LEU A 166 -12.51 -11.61 -8.22
C LEU A 166 -14.02 -11.42 -8.24
N LYS A 167 -14.50 -10.23 -7.87
CA LYS A 167 -15.92 -9.87 -7.93
C LYS A 167 -16.45 -9.85 -9.37
N GLN A 168 -15.69 -9.32 -10.32
CA GLN A 168 -16.07 -9.34 -11.76
C GLN A 168 -16.14 -10.76 -12.33
N MET A 169 -15.28 -11.65 -11.86
CA MET A 169 -15.28 -13.08 -12.22
C MET A 169 -16.41 -13.89 -11.53
N GLY A 170 -17.29 -13.22 -10.75
CA GLY A 170 -18.39 -13.88 -10.07
C GLY A 170 -18.00 -14.62 -8.77
N HIS A 171 -16.77 -14.44 -8.30
CA HIS A 171 -16.34 -14.94 -7.01
C HIS A 171 -16.80 -14.00 -5.89
N SER A 172 -17.68 -14.51 -5.02
CA SER A 172 -18.14 -13.79 -3.83
C SER A 172 -17.07 -13.85 -2.75
N ALA A 173 -15.97 -13.12 -2.92
CA ALA A 173 -15.07 -12.86 -1.79
C ALA A 173 -15.77 -11.88 -0.85
N GLY A 174 -15.83 -12.18 0.45
CA GLY A 174 -16.32 -11.23 1.45
C GLY A 174 -15.52 -9.92 1.37
N LYS A 175 -16.09 -8.81 1.82
CA LYS A 175 -15.37 -7.52 1.87
C LYS A 175 -14.13 -7.68 2.77
N ILE A 176 -12.95 -7.63 2.18
CA ILE A 176 -11.69 -7.65 2.92
C ILE A 176 -11.32 -6.20 3.21
N LEU A 177 -11.20 -5.90 4.50
CA LEU A 177 -10.92 -4.54 4.97
C LEU A 177 -9.40 -4.32 5.02
N PRO A 178 -8.91 -3.16 4.50
CA PRO A 178 -7.51 -2.79 4.61
C PRO A 178 -7.12 -2.42 6.05
N ILE A 179 -5.83 -2.25 6.27
CA ILE A 179 -5.26 -1.64 7.47
C ILE A 179 -4.84 -0.23 7.10
N LEU A 180 -5.25 0.77 7.88
CA LEU A 180 -4.79 2.15 7.73
C LEU A 180 -3.50 2.33 8.54
N GLU A 181 -2.41 2.63 7.85
CA GLU A 181 -1.16 3.03 8.47
C GLU A 181 -1.03 4.55 8.48
N ILE A 182 -0.70 5.13 9.64
CA ILE A 182 -0.49 6.56 9.82
C ILE A 182 0.97 6.89 10.15
N ASN A 183 1.44 8.01 9.66
CA ASN A 183 2.81 8.47 9.88
C ASN A 183 2.94 9.22 11.20
N PRO A 184 3.56 8.65 12.25
CA PRO A 184 3.67 9.32 13.56
C PRO A 184 4.48 10.62 13.52
N LYS A 185 5.29 10.84 12.48
CA LYS A 185 6.14 12.02 12.32
C LYS A 185 5.45 13.16 11.56
N HIS A 186 4.27 12.90 10.98
CA HIS A 186 3.52 13.93 10.26
C HIS A 186 2.83 14.87 11.25
N GLU A 187 3.01 16.20 11.06
CA GLU A 187 2.52 17.23 11.98
C GLU A 187 1.01 17.20 12.28
N LEU A 188 0.22 16.63 11.36
CA LEU A 188 -1.22 16.46 11.53
C LEU A 188 -1.57 15.68 12.80
N PHE A 189 -0.82 14.61 13.11
CA PHE A 189 -1.16 13.73 14.22
C PHE A 189 -0.82 14.34 15.58
N GLU A 190 0.17 15.24 15.66
CA GLU A 190 0.40 16.03 16.86
C GLU A 190 -0.76 16.99 17.12
N LYS A 191 -1.29 17.62 16.08
CA LYS A 191 -2.46 18.52 16.17
C LYS A 191 -3.73 17.75 16.55
N LEU A 192 -3.96 16.56 15.97
CA LEU A 192 -5.10 15.71 16.28
C LEU A 192 -5.09 15.18 17.72
N SER A 193 -3.91 14.86 18.25
CA SER A 193 -3.79 14.41 19.65
C SER A 193 -4.19 15.48 20.67
N GLN A 194 -4.17 16.75 20.26
CA GLN A 194 -4.56 17.91 21.09
C GLN A 194 -6.00 18.39 20.83
N ASN A 195 -6.66 17.92 19.76
CA ASN A 195 -7.99 18.38 19.38
C ASN A 195 -8.90 17.21 18.96
N GLU A 196 -9.55 16.62 19.96
CA GLU A 196 -10.42 15.45 19.76
C GLU A 196 -11.59 15.70 18.80
N ALA A 197 -12.12 16.92 18.72
CA ALA A 197 -13.25 17.24 17.86
C ALA A 197 -12.96 17.07 16.36
N MET A 198 -11.67 17.10 15.98
CA MET A 198 -11.23 16.97 14.60
C MET A 198 -10.93 15.51 14.20
N ILE A 199 -10.86 14.59 15.14
CA ILE A 199 -10.41 13.21 14.87
C ILE A 199 -11.37 12.51 13.91
N TYR A 200 -12.68 12.74 14.01
CA TYR A 200 -13.66 12.11 13.14
C TYR A 200 -13.45 12.49 11.67
N ASP A 201 -13.51 13.78 11.38
CA ASP A 201 -13.35 14.29 10.01
C ASP A 201 -11.95 13.94 9.43
N ALA A 202 -10.91 13.97 10.29
CA ALA A 202 -9.57 13.63 9.88
C ALA A 202 -9.38 12.13 9.58
N ALA A 203 -9.95 11.24 10.39
CA ALA A 203 -9.87 9.81 10.17
C ALA A 203 -10.51 9.40 8.85
N GLU A 204 -11.72 9.90 8.57
CA GLU A 204 -12.40 9.64 7.31
C GLU A 204 -11.67 10.24 6.11
N LEU A 205 -11.18 11.50 6.23
CA LEU A 205 -10.42 12.14 5.14
C LEU A 205 -9.13 11.39 4.83
N LEU A 206 -8.38 10.98 5.84
CA LEU A 206 -7.14 10.22 5.67
C LEU A 206 -7.38 8.88 4.99
N LEU A 207 -8.46 8.18 5.36
CA LEU A 207 -8.82 6.93 4.70
C LEU A 207 -9.23 7.15 3.24
N ASP A 208 -10.05 8.17 2.97
CA ASP A 208 -10.46 8.50 1.61
C ASP A 208 -9.25 8.85 0.72
N MET A 209 -8.32 9.66 1.25
CA MET A 209 -7.07 9.99 0.55
C MET A 209 -6.19 8.76 0.31
N ALA A 210 -6.08 7.88 1.30
CA ALA A 210 -5.30 6.64 1.17
C ALA A 210 -5.93 5.70 0.13
N LYS A 211 -7.26 5.59 0.09
CA LYS A 211 -8.00 4.84 -0.93
C LYS A 211 -7.76 5.41 -2.33
N LEU A 212 -7.82 6.74 -2.50
CA LEU A 212 -7.54 7.39 -3.79
C LEU A 212 -6.13 7.08 -4.30
N ASN A 213 -5.14 7.10 -3.41
CA ASN A 213 -3.76 6.79 -3.78
C ASN A 213 -3.58 5.34 -4.28
N GLU A 214 -4.46 4.43 -3.85
CA GLU A 214 -4.50 3.04 -4.33
C GLU A 214 -5.44 2.85 -5.54
N GLY A 215 -5.96 3.94 -6.11
CA GLY A 215 -6.88 3.89 -7.25
C GLY A 215 -8.30 3.41 -6.90
N VAL A 216 -8.64 3.37 -5.61
CA VAL A 216 -9.98 3.03 -5.14
C VAL A 216 -10.91 4.21 -5.38
N ALA A 217 -12.05 3.97 -6.03
CA ALA A 217 -13.06 5.01 -6.21
C ALA A 217 -13.69 5.40 -4.86
N ILE A 218 -13.91 6.70 -4.67
CA ILE A 218 -14.66 7.22 -3.51
C ILE A 218 -16.13 7.29 -3.85
N ASP A 219 -16.98 6.81 -2.94
CA ASP A 219 -18.43 6.78 -3.13
C ASP A 219 -19.03 8.18 -3.19
N ASP A 220 -18.54 9.14 -2.38
CA ASP A 220 -18.98 10.55 -2.38
C ASP A 220 -17.79 11.54 -2.41
N PRO A 221 -17.33 11.93 -3.61
CA PRO A 221 -16.28 12.95 -3.76
C PRO A 221 -16.62 14.30 -3.14
N SER A 222 -17.91 14.66 -3.06
CA SER A 222 -18.35 15.91 -2.45
C SER A 222 -18.20 15.91 -0.92
N ALA A 223 -18.26 14.72 -0.30
CA ALA A 223 -17.97 14.57 1.12
C ALA A 223 -16.49 14.84 1.43
N LEU A 224 -15.59 14.43 0.55
CA LEU A 224 -14.15 14.68 0.68
C LEU A 224 -13.87 16.19 0.75
N ASP A 225 -14.44 16.98 -0.16
CA ASP A 225 -14.27 18.43 -0.19
C ASP A 225 -14.81 19.10 1.08
N ARG A 226 -16.01 18.70 1.54
CA ARG A 226 -16.60 19.21 2.79
C ARG A 226 -15.75 18.91 4.02
N LYS A 227 -15.20 17.67 4.13
CA LYS A 227 -14.31 17.25 5.22
C LYS A 227 -13.02 18.07 5.22
N SER A 228 -12.41 18.23 4.05
CA SER A 228 -11.18 19.02 3.87
C SER A 228 -11.38 20.49 4.27
N THR A 229 -12.50 21.11 3.84
CA THR A 229 -12.85 22.49 4.18
C THR A 229 -13.07 22.66 5.68
N ARG A 230 -13.74 21.72 6.36
CA ARG A 230 -13.95 21.77 7.82
C ARG A 230 -12.64 21.68 8.59
N LEU A 231 -11.72 20.84 8.20
CA LEU A 231 -10.39 20.74 8.80
C LEU A 231 -9.59 22.05 8.63
N ASN A 232 -9.65 22.66 7.44
CA ASN A 232 -8.96 23.92 7.17
C ASN A 232 -9.59 25.12 7.91
N SER A 233 -10.92 25.19 8.00
CA SER A 233 -11.61 26.30 8.66
C SER A 233 -11.43 26.32 10.18
N SER A 234 -11.14 25.19 10.80
CA SER A 234 -10.78 25.11 12.22
C SER A 234 -9.39 25.67 12.53
N HIS A 235 -8.53 25.83 11.52
CA HIS A 235 -7.22 26.49 11.66
C HIS A 235 -7.32 28.02 11.65
N GLY A 236 -8.36 28.61 11.01
CA GLY A 236 -8.52 30.07 10.86
C GLY A 236 -9.10 30.81 12.06
N ARG A 237 -9.50 30.15 13.14
CA ARG A 237 -10.17 30.78 14.30
C ARG A 237 -9.26 31.06 15.50
N ARG A 238 -7.95 30.98 15.35
CA ARG A 238 -6.96 31.38 16.37
C ARG A 238 -6.03 32.45 15.80
N SER A 239 -6.57 33.62 15.50
CA SER A 239 -5.82 34.89 15.38
C SER A 239 -6.45 35.88 16.30
#